data_d4a801ff8fe1f0c44174efd6799e6edd
#
_entry.id   d4a801ff8fe1f0c44174efd6799e6edd
#
_cell.length_a   1.000
_cell.length_b   1.000
_cell.length_c   1.000
_cell.angle_alpha   90.00
_cell.angle_beta   90.00
_cell.angle_gamma   90.00
#
_symmetry.space_group_name_H-M   'P 1'
#
loop_
_entity.id
_entity.type
_entity.pdbx_description
1 polymer ?
#
loop_
_entity_poly.entity_id
_entity_poly.type
_entity_poly.pdbx_seq_one_letter_code
_entity_poly.pdbx_strand_id
1 'polypeptide(L)'
;MPGEFEPHEGTLMIWPWRPGSWNYGAKAARAAFAEIAEAIAAYEQVYLFVRPQDKASAQELLSSDRIHLIEAPTEDAWARDTGATFVVNDQGGRRGIQWEFNAWGGQYDGLYSHFEHDREVPERICNFLGDSFYNARPFVLEGGSIHVDGEGTVLTTQMCLLSDGRNPHLSKAEIEERLKEYLGCQKVLWLKDGIDPEETNGHVDDVACFVRPGEVACIYTEDPTDPFYPKGRKLKVHKVCTPLKPVVLEGADTIDRVAGSIPRKNGELCIASYLNYLVTNQGVIVPQYDDGNDELAISQFKAIYPDREVVGVRTREIVFGGGNIHC
;
A
#
# COMPACT_ATOMS: atom_id res chain seq x y z
N MET A 1 -15.90 -4.82 5.65
CA MET A 1 -14.80 -4.80 4.65
C MET A 1 -14.32 -6.23 4.49
N PRO A 2 -14.24 -6.79 3.26
CA PRO A 2 -13.69 -8.13 3.00
C PRO A 2 -12.17 -8.15 3.23
N GLY A 3 -11.62 -9.34 3.51
CA GLY A 3 -10.17 -9.53 3.59
C GLY A 3 -9.54 -9.58 2.20
N GLU A 4 -8.28 -9.18 2.07
CA GLU A 4 -7.57 -9.15 0.77
C GLU A 4 -7.34 -10.53 0.14
N PHE A 5 -7.46 -11.58 0.92
CA PHE A 5 -7.39 -12.97 0.44
C PHE A 5 -8.73 -13.48 -0.13
N GLU A 6 -9.80 -12.69 -0.07
CA GLU A 6 -11.09 -13.01 -0.68
C GLU A 6 -11.09 -12.70 -2.19
N PRO A 7 -12.08 -13.18 -2.98
CA PRO A 7 -12.11 -12.93 -4.41
C PRO A 7 -12.16 -11.45 -4.80
N HIS A 8 -11.33 -11.05 -5.75
CA HIS A 8 -11.26 -9.71 -6.31
C HIS A 8 -11.96 -9.61 -7.66
N GLU A 9 -12.54 -8.45 -7.96
CA GLU A 9 -12.94 -8.08 -9.32
C GLU A 9 -11.77 -7.50 -10.12
N GLY A 10 -10.77 -6.98 -9.45
CA GLY A 10 -9.54 -6.45 -10.03
C GLY A 10 -8.77 -5.56 -9.08
N THR A 11 -7.59 -5.18 -9.49
CA THR A 11 -6.67 -4.32 -8.75
C THR A 11 -6.60 -2.92 -9.35
N LEU A 12 -6.68 -1.90 -8.49
CA LEU A 12 -6.41 -0.52 -8.87
C LEU A 12 -4.92 -0.22 -8.77
N MET A 13 -4.37 0.43 -9.79
CA MET A 13 -3.01 0.97 -9.78
C MET A 13 -3.01 2.42 -10.28
N ILE A 14 -1.95 3.17 -9.98
CA ILE A 14 -1.72 4.53 -10.49
C ILE A 14 -0.33 4.59 -11.12
N TRP A 15 -0.24 5.17 -12.32
CA TRP A 15 1.01 5.26 -13.07
C TRP A 15 1.97 6.28 -12.47
N PRO A 16 3.24 5.91 -12.19
CA PRO A 16 4.18 6.80 -11.52
C PRO A 16 4.68 7.91 -12.45
N TRP A 17 4.64 9.15 -11.96
CA TRP A 17 5.09 10.29 -12.76
C TRP A 17 5.64 11.45 -11.93
N ARG A 18 5.26 11.55 -10.65
CA ARG A 18 5.43 12.76 -9.84
C ARG A 18 6.91 13.20 -9.79
N PRO A 19 7.23 14.44 -10.22
CA PRO A 19 8.55 15.00 -9.96
C PRO A 19 8.72 15.20 -8.45
N GLY A 20 9.90 14.96 -7.94
CA GLY A 20 10.18 15.01 -6.50
C GLY A 20 10.05 13.66 -5.78
N SER A 21 9.38 12.66 -6.37
CA SER A 21 9.34 11.29 -5.83
C SER A 21 10.34 10.35 -6.50
N TRP A 22 10.49 10.45 -7.83
CA TRP A 22 11.18 9.43 -8.62
C TRP A 22 12.51 9.94 -9.20
N ASN A 23 13.54 9.12 -9.04
CA ASN A 23 14.82 9.35 -9.72
C ASN A 23 14.71 9.12 -11.25
N TYR A 24 15.63 9.69 -12.01
CA TYR A 24 15.73 9.54 -13.47
C TYR A 24 14.40 9.75 -14.23
N GLY A 25 13.54 10.65 -13.74
CA GLY A 25 12.25 10.96 -14.36
C GLY A 25 11.26 9.79 -14.35
N ALA A 26 11.26 8.97 -13.32
CA ALA A 26 10.42 7.80 -13.11
C ALA A 26 10.62 6.66 -14.15
N LYS A 27 11.66 6.68 -14.97
CA LYS A 27 11.81 5.69 -16.06
C LYS A 27 11.90 4.25 -15.53
N ALA A 28 12.73 4.01 -14.51
CA ALA A 28 12.89 2.69 -13.91
C ALA A 28 11.64 2.27 -13.11
N ALA A 29 11.02 3.21 -12.40
CA ALA A 29 9.76 2.98 -11.69
C ALA A 29 8.65 2.57 -12.67
N ARG A 30 8.48 3.26 -13.80
CA ARG A 30 7.49 2.90 -14.83
C ARG A 30 7.69 1.51 -15.38
N ALA A 31 8.93 1.08 -15.62
CA ALA A 31 9.22 -0.28 -16.05
C ALA A 31 8.80 -1.31 -14.99
N ALA A 32 9.13 -1.08 -13.73
CA ALA A 32 8.75 -1.95 -12.63
C ALA A 32 7.23 -1.98 -12.38
N PHE A 33 6.55 -0.83 -12.47
CA PHE A 33 5.08 -0.77 -12.39
C PHE A 33 4.42 -1.53 -13.54
N ALA A 34 4.99 -1.49 -14.75
CA ALA A 34 4.50 -2.28 -15.88
C ALA A 34 4.67 -3.79 -15.62
N GLU A 35 5.81 -4.23 -15.09
CA GLU A 35 6.03 -5.64 -14.73
C GLU A 35 5.04 -6.10 -13.67
N ILE A 36 4.74 -5.28 -12.66
CA ILE A 36 3.73 -5.58 -11.63
C ILE A 36 2.35 -5.67 -12.27
N ALA A 37 1.96 -4.70 -13.09
CA ALA A 37 0.65 -4.69 -13.74
C ALA A 37 0.45 -5.95 -14.62
N GLU A 38 1.46 -6.36 -15.39
CA GLU A 38 1.43 -7.59 -16.19
C GLU A 38 1.37 -8.85 -15.31
N ALA A 39 2.09 -8.88 -14.18
CA ALA A 39 2.04 -10.01 -13.24
C ALA A 39 0.66 -10.14 -12.60
N ILE A 40 0.01 -9.03 -12.21
CA ILE A 40 -1.37 -9.03 -11.69
C ILE A 40 -2.36 -9.43 -12.78
N ALA A 41 -2.19 -8.91 -14.00
CA ALA A 41 -3.06 -9.18 -15.14
C ALA A 41 -3.08 -10.66 -15.55
N ALA A 42 -2.10 -11.47 -15.15
CA ALA A 42 -2.15 -12.91 -15.31
C ALA A 42 -3.34 -13.54 -14.55
N TYR A 43 -3.79 -12.92 -13.47
CA TYR A 43 -4.78 -13.48 -12.55
C TYR A 43 -6.09 -12.72 -12.48
N GLU A 44 -6.09 -11.38 -12.67
CA GLU A 44 -7.29 -10.55 -12.55
C GLU A 44 -7.21 -9.28 -13.42
N GLN A 45 -8.28 -8.47 -13.42
CA GLN A 45 -8.30 -7.19 -14.12
C GLN A 45 -7.43 -6.15 -13.39
N VAL A 46 -6.76 -5.29 -14.14
CA VAL A 46 -6.00 -4.15 -13.61
C VAL A 46 -6.62 -2.86 -14.12
N TYR A 47 -6.99 -1.99 -13.20
CA TYR A 47 -7.50 -0.64 -13.50
C TYR A 47 -6.38 0.36 -13.20
N LEU A 48 -5.69 0.82 -14.25
CA LEU A 48 -4.52 1.66 -14.12
C LEU A 48 -4.86 3.12 -14.45
N PHE A 49 -4.85 3.97 -13.43
CA PHE A 49 -4.98 5.40 -13.62
C PHE A 49 -3.71 5.98 -14.22
N VAL A 50 -3.89 6.78 -15.27
CA VAL A 50 -2.79 7.39 -16.02
C VAL A 50 -3.19 8.80 -16.44
N ARG A 51 -2.27 9.76 -16.32
CA ARG A 51 -2.53 11.11 -16.85
C ARG A 51 -2.57 11.07 -18.38
N PRO A 52 -3.38 11.93 -19.02
CA PRO A 52 -3.50 11.96 -20.49
C PRO A 52 -2.14 12.04 -21.22
N GLN A 53 -1.20 12.84 -20.70
CA GLN A 53 0.13 13.01 -21.27
C GLN A 53 1.05 11.80 -21.10
N ASP A 54 0.80 10.92 -20.15
CA ASP A 54 1.63 9.73 -19.89
C ASP A 54 1.04 8.45 -20.52
N LYS A 55 -0.17 8.51 -21.06
CA LYS A 55 -0.88 7.35 -21.63
C LYS A 55 -0.09 6.63 -22.71
N ALA A 56 0.49 7.38 -23.64
CA ALA A 56 1.28 6.78 -24.71
C ALA A 56 2.48 5.99 -24.19
N SER A 57 3.20 6.54 -23.20
CA SER A 57 4.34 5.87 -22.58
C SER A 57 3.94 4.63 -21.77
N ALA A 58 2.76 4.63 -21.16
CA ALA A 58 2.21 3.45 -20.49
C ALA A 58 1.86 2.36 -21.51
N GLN A 59 1.20 2.72 -22.61
CA GLN A 59 0.84 1.79 -23.68
C GLN A 59 2.04 1.11 -24.37
N GLU A 60 3.20 1.77 -24.40
CA GLU A 60 4.43 1.17 -24.94
C GLU A 60 4.99 0.03 -24.06
N LEU A 61 4.68 0.02 -22.76
CA LEU A 61 5.21 -0.93 -21.80
C LEU A 61 4.21 -2.03 -21.42
N LEU A 62 2.93 -1.84 -21.70
CA LEU A 62 1.85 -2.75 -21.29
C LEU A 62 1.30 -3.51 -22.50
N SER A 63 1.03 -4.80 -22.32
CA SER A 63 0.62 -5.69 -23.40
C SER A 63 -0.69 -6.45 -23.13
N SER A 64 -1.03 -6.70 -21.86
CA SER A 64 -2.21 -7.47 -21.48
C SER A 64 -3.51 -6.73 -21.78
N ASP A 65 -4.50 -7.43 -22.34
CA ASP A 65 -5.87 -6.92 -22.55
C ASP A 65 -6.68 -6.79 -21.27
N ARG A 66 -6.18 -7.34 -20.15
CA ARG A 66 -6.76 -7.17 -18.82
C ARG A 66 -6.32 -5.89 -18.11
N ILE A 67 -5.45 -5.08 -18.72
CA ILE A 67 -5.01 -3.79 -18.17
C ILE A 67 -5.81 -2.68 -18.81
N HIS A 68 -6.66 -2.02 -18.03
CA HIS A 68 -7.53 -0.94 -18.46
C HIS A 68 -6.95 0.40 -18.05
N LEU A 69 -6.49 1.18 -19.04
CA LEU A 69 -5.99 2.53 -18.79
C LEU A 69 -7.14 3.51 -18.62
N ILE A 70 -7.21 4.13 -17.44
CA ILE A 70 -8.21 5.13 -17.08
C ILE A 70 -7.53 6.49 -17.02
N GLU A 71 -7.89 7.38 -17.97
CA GLU A 71 -7.32 8.73 -17.98
C GLU A 71 -7.89 9.57 -16.83
N ALA A 72 -7.01 9.92 -15.89
CA ALA A 72 -7.36 10.79 -14.77
C ALA A 72 -6.13 11.57 -14.27
N PRO A 73 -6.31 12.80 -13.78
CA PRO A 73 -5.25 13.49 -13.06
C PRO A 73 -5.01 12.81 -11.71
N THR A 74 -3.74 12.64 -11.36
CA THR A 74 -3.25 12.13 -10.08
C THR A 74 -1.96 12.85 -9.73
N GLU A 75 -1.55 12.88 -8.47
CA GLU A 75 -0.25 13.41 -8.07
C GLU A 75 0.75 12.30 -7.78
N ASP A 76 0.38 11.25 -7.05
CA ASP A 76 1.31 10.17 -6.72
C ASP A 76 0.79 8.78 -7.14
N ALA A 77 1.58 7.73 -6.93
CA ALA A 77 1.33 6.39 -7.47
C ALA A 77 0.72 5.41 -6.47
N TRP A 78 0.49 5.83 -5.24
CA TRP A 78 0.14 4.97 -4.11
C TRP A 78 -1.37 4.73 -4.03
N ALA A 79 -1.84 3.81 -4.87
CA ALA A 79 -3.26 3.50 -5.05
C ALA A 79 -3.91 2.92 -3.78
N ARG A 80 -3.14 2.25 -2.93
CA ARG A 80 -3.61 1.73 -1.65
C ARG A 80 -4.07 2.85 -0.72
N ASP A 81 -3.33 3.95 -0.71
CA ASP A 81 -3.55 5.05 0.22
C ASP A 81 -4.53 6.08 -0.30
N THR A 82 -4.50 6.35 -1.61
CA THR A 82 -5.35 7.34 -2.24
C THR A 82 -6.63 6.74 -2.82
N GLY A 83 -6.72 5.42 -3.00
CA GLY A 83 -7.87 4.72 -3.56
C GLY A 83 -9.06 4.60 -2.61
N ALA A 84 -10.19 4.15 -3.13
CA ALA A 84 -11.37 3.87 -2.31
C ALA A 84 -11.19 2.58 -1.50
N THR A 85 -11.54 2.62 -0.22
CA THR A 85 -11.72 1.40 0.57
C THR A 85 -13.09 0.81 0.28
N PHE A 86 -13.15 -0.40 -0.27
CA PHE A 86 -14.43 -1.02 -0.61
C PHE A 86 -15.02 -1.85 0.54
N VAL A 87 -16.31 -1.72 0.74
CA VAL A 87 -17.11 -2.54 1.66
C VAL A 87 -18.25 -3.21 0.90
N VAL A 88 -18.65 -4.38 1.36
CA VAL A 88 -19.75 -5.15 0.78
C VAL A 88 -20.80 -5.44 1.84
N ASN A 89 -22.05 -5.58 1.43
CA ASN A 89 -23.13 -5.99 2.30
C ASN A 89 -23.49 -7.48 2.05
N ASP A 90 -24.36 -8.05 2.91
CA ASP A 90 -24.80 -9.45 2.83
C ASP A 90 -25.59 -9.78 1.56
N GLN A 91 -25.96 -8.78 0.76
CA GLN A 91 -26.69 -8.95 -0.50
C GLN A 91 -25.77 -8.81 -1.72
N GLY A 92 -24.44 -8.69 -1.51
CA GLY A 92 -23.44 -8.51 -2.56
C GLY A 92 -23.35 -7.08 -3.11
N GLY A 93 -24.06 -6.12 -2.50
CA GLY A 93 -23.91 -4.70 -2.85
C GLY A 93 -22.56 -4.16 -2.39
N ARG A 94 -21.83 -3.52 -3.30
CA ARG A 94 -20.52 -2.90 -3.02
C ARG A 94 -20.65 -1.38 -2.91
N ARG A 95 -19.79 -0.79 -2.09
CA ARG A 95 -19.66 0.66 -1.94
C ARG A 95 -18.23 1.05 -1.57
N GLY A 96 -17.73 2.12 -2.17
CA GLY A 96 -16.46 2.72 -1.77
C GLY A 96 -16.57 3.60 -0.54
N ILE A 97 -15.48 3.82 0.15
CA ILE A 97 -15.32 4.83 1.21
C ILE A 97 -14.25 5.80 0.74
N GLN A 98 -14.60 7.08 0.73
CA GLN A 98 -13.70 8.18 0.43
C GLN A 98 -13.23 8.81 1.74
N TRP A 99 -12.00 8.50 2.14
CA TRP A 99 -11.34 9.12 3.28
C TRP A 99 -10.81 10.51 2.94
N GLU A 100 -10.42 11.27 3.95
CA GLU A 100 -9.57 12.44 3.73
C GLU A 100 -8.13 11.96 3.54
N PHE A 101 -7.49 12.45 2.48
CA PHE A 101 -6.07 12.25 2.22
C PHE A 101 -5.33 13.57 2.37
N ASN A 102 -4.19 13.57 3.04
CA ASN A 102 -3.42 14.77 3.35
C ASN A 102 -1.91 14.60 3.13
N ALA A 103 -1.52 13.74 2.19
CA ALA A 103 -0.13 13.43 1.87
C ALA A 103 0.66 12.93 3.08
N TRP A 104 0.06 12.01 3.85
CA TRP A 104 0.63 11.31 5.03
C TRP A 104 1.02 12.19 6.21
N GLY A 105 0.39 13.35 6.37
CA GLY A 105 0.67 14.16 7.57
C GLY A 105 0.25 15.61 7.48
N GLY A 106 -0.21 16.06 6.31
CA GLY A 106 -0.75 17.40 6.11
C GLY A 106 0.26 18.50 6.42
N GLN A 107 -0.12 19.40 7.32
CA GLN A 107 0.75 20.51 7.73
C GLN A 107 1.80 20.10 8.78
N TYR A 108 1.64 18.94 9.40
CA TYR A 108 2.52 18.49 10.49
C TYR A 108 3.80 17.84 9.94
N ASP A 109 3.63 16.79 9.13
CA ASP A 109 4.72 16.00 8.55
C ASP A 109 4.40 15.48 7.13
N GLY A 110 3.44 16.11 6.44
CA GLY A 110 3.06 15.74 5.08
C GLY A 110 4.20 15.85 4.08
N LEU A 111 4.32 14.86 3.19
CA LEU A 111 5.42 14.74 2.24
C LEU A 111 5.38 15.78 1.12
N TYR A 112 4.19 16.30 0.80
CA TYR A 112 3.99 17.34 -0.21
C TYR A 112 2.70 18.12 -0.02
N SER A 113 2.65 19.31 -0.62
CA SER A 113 1.55 20.26 -0.41
C SER A 113 0.44 20.22 -1.46
N HIS A 114 0.66 19.56 -2.60
CA HIS A 114 -0.30 19.46 -3.70
C HIS A 114 -0.75 18.02 -3.86
N PHE A 115 -1.97 17.71 -3.41
CA PHE A 115 -2.57 16.36 -3.40
C PHE A 115 -4.08 16.40 -3.71
N GLU A 116 -4.52 17.47 -4.35
CA GLU A 116 -5.95 17.69 -4.62
C GLU A 116 -6.55 16.60 -5.50
N HIS A 117 -5.81 16.12 -6.52
CA HIS A 117 -6.30 15.07 -7.40
C HIS A 117 -6.27 13.68 -6.74
N ASP A 118 -5.30 13.44 -5.86
CA ASP A 118 -5.23 12.18 -5.10
C ASP A 118 -6.44 12.04 -4.17
N ARG A 119 -6.91 13.14 -3.59
CA ARG A 119 -8.16 13.17 -2.78
C ARG A 119 -9.42 12.78 -3.57
N GLU A 120 -9.39 12.89 -4.90
CA GLU A 120 -10.52 12.59 -5.79
C GLU A 120 -10.46 11.17 -6.37
N VAL A 121 -9.35 10.45 -6.21
CA VAL A 121 -9.18 9.08 -6.73
C VAL A 121 -10.32 8.14 -6.28
N PRO A 122 -10.77 8.14 -5.00
CA PRO A 122 -11.85 7.27 -4.56
C PRO A 122 -13.17 7.51 -5.31
N GLU A 123 -13.54 8.75 -5.53
CA GLU A 123 -14.73 9.11 -6.30
C GLU A 123 -14.60 8.69 -7.77
N ARG A 124 -13.42 8.91 -8.36
CA ARG A 124 -13.17 8.58 -9.77
C ARG A 124 -13.27 7.09 -10.03
N ILE A 125 -12.67 6.24 -9.18
CA ILE A 125 -12.76 4.79 -9.34
C ILE A 125 -14.18 4.29 -9.10
N CYS A 126 -14.89 4.78 -8.09
CA CYS A 126 -16.27 4.42 -7.85
C CYS A 126 -17.17 4.79 -9.05
N ASN A 127 -17.01 6.00 -9.60
CA ASN A 127 -17.76 6.43 -10.79
C ASN A 127 -17.44 5.57 -12.02
N PHE A 128 -16.18 5.18 -12.21
CA PHE A 128 -15.78 4.30 -13.31
C PHE A 128 -16.41 2.91 -13.19
N LEU A 129 -16.44 2.35 -11.98
CA LEU A 129 -17.04 1.04 -11.69
C LEU A 129 -18.58 1.08 -11.60
N GLY A 130 -19.19 2.26 -11.58
CA GLY A 130 -20.64 2.42 -11.37
C GLY A 130 -21.08 2.24 -9.92
N ASP A 131 -20.15 2.32 -8.97
CA ASP A 131 -20.41 2.17 -7.55
C ASP A 131 -20.76 3.49 -6.87
N SER A 132 -21.58 3.43 -5.85
CA SER A 132 -21.75 4.54 -4.91
C SER A 132 -20.60 4.56 -3.88
N PHE A 133 -20.42 5.70 -3.20
CA PHE A 133 -19.43 5.80 -2.13
C PHE A 133 -19.95 6.58 -0.92
N TYR A 134 -19.34 6.32 0.24
CA TYR A 134 -19.49 7.13 1.45
C TYR A 134 -18.40 8.19 1.47
N ASN A 135 -18.78 9.45 1.68
CA ASN A 135 -17.83 10.51 1.99
C ASN A 135 -17.56 10.52 3.50
N ALA A 136 -16.40 10.00 3.89
CA ALA A 136 -15.96 9.91 5.29
C ALA A 136 -15.15 11.14 5.75
N ARG A 137 -14.95 12.13 4.87
CA ARG A 137 -14.22 13.35 5.22
C ARG A 137 -14.91 14.09 6.36
N PRO A 138 -14.19 14.75 7.27
CA PRO A 138 -12.74 15.03 7.22
C PRO A 138 -11.86 13.98 7.93
N PHE A 139 -12.31 12.72 8.10
CA PHE A 139 -11.52 11.69 8.76
C PHE A 139 -10.35 11.25 7.88
N VAL A 140 -9.12 11.54 8.31
CA VAL A 140 -7.90 11.19 7.60
C VAL A 140 -7.58 9.72 7.83
N LEU A 141 -7.45 8.97 6.73
CA LEU A 141 -7.05 7.56 6.77
C LEU A 141 -6.51 7.14 5.39
N GLU A 142 -5.39 6.45 5.40
CA GLU A 142 -4.83 5.78 4.24
C GLU A 142 -5.10 4.27 4.31
N GLY A 143 -5.31 3.64 3.15
CA GLY A 143 -5.58 2.20 3.08
C GLY A 143 -4.45 1.34 3.66
N GLY A 144 -3.18 1.76 3.52
CA GLY A 144 -2.01 1.09 4.08
C GLY A 144 -1.92 1.15 5.60
N SER A 145 -2.64 2.08 6.24
CA SER A 145 -2.72 2.20 7.70
C SER A 145 -3.61 1.14 8.36
N ILE A 146 -4.39 0.37 7.59
CA ILE A 146 -5.32 -0.65 8.07
C ILE A 146 -5.17 -1.97 7.32
N HIS A 147 -5.44 -3.08 8.02
CA HIS A 147 -5.60 -4.40 7.42
C HIS A 147 -6.74 -5.15 8.10
N VAL A 148 -7.57 -5.91 7.36
CA VAL A 148 -8.77 -6.57 7.89
C VAL A 148 -8.74 -8.07 7.66
N ASP A 149 -9.41 -8.83 8.57
CA ASP A 149 -9.54 -10.28 8.48
C ASP A 149 -10.81 -10.76 7.73
N GLY A 150 -11.63 -9.84 7.25
CA GLY A 150 -12.91 -10.17 6.62
C GLY A 150 -14.02 -10.59 7.60
N GLU A 151 -13.69 -10.92 8.85
CA GLU A 151 -14.61 -11.39 9.89
C GLU A 151 -14.82 -10.39 11.03
N GLY A 152 -14.54 -9.11 10.79
CA GLY A 152 -14.83 -8.02 11.73
C GLY A 152 -13.67 -7.58 12.61
N THR A 153 -12.43 -8.00 12.30
CA THR A 153 -11.23 -7.51 12.98
C THR A 153 -10.42 -6.61 12.05
N VAL A 154 -10.01 -5.44 12.52
CA VAL A 154 -9.06 -4.55 11.84
C VAL A 154 -7.78 -4.44 12.65
N LEU A 155 -6.65 -4.47 11.96
CA LEU A 155 -5.31 -4.28 12.47
C LEU A 155 -4.79 -2.92 12.03
N THR A 156 -4.14 -2.18 12.92
CA THR A 156 -3.54 -0.87 12.66
C THR A 156 -2.40 -0.59 13.63
N THR A 157 -1.70 0.55 13.45
CA THR A 157 -0.65 0.99 14.38
C THR A 157 -1.05 2.25 15.15
N GLN A 158 -0.58 2.37 16.39
CA GLN A 158 -0.74 3.60 17.16
C GLN A 158 0.13 4.73 16.58
N MET A 159 1.31 4.39 16.12
CA MET A 159 2.26 5.31 15.51
C MET A 159 1.62 6.08 14.34
N CYS A 160 0.83 5.42 13.49
CA CYS A 160 0.14 6.05 12.37
C CYS A 160 -1.13 6.77 12.82
N LEU A 161 -2.17 6.04 13.25
CA LEU A 161 -3.50 6.63 13.43
C LEU A 161 -3.63 7.58 14.63
N LEU A 162 -2.68 7.55 15.59
CA LEU A 162 -2.64 8.48 16.71
C LEU A 162 -1.60 9.60 16.51
N SER A 163 -1.00 9.72 15.33
CA SER A 163 -0.08 10.83 15.03
C SER A 163 -0.83 12.15 14.90
N ASP A 164 -0.13 13.24 15.19
CA ASP A 164 -0.66 14.61 15.02
C ASP A 164 -0.94 14.94 13.55
N GLY A 165 -0.33 14.21 12.63
CA GLY A 165 -0.54 14.35 11.18
C GLY A 165 -1.81 13.68 10.66
N ARG A 166 -2.64 13.05 11.50
CA ARG A 166 -3.90 12.37 11.08
C ARG A 166 -5.13 13.04 11.69
N ASN A 167 -5.59 12.57 12.82
CA ASN A 167 -6.82 13.05 13.47
C ASN A 167 -6.57 13.50 14.92
N PRO A 168 -5.71 14.53 15.18
CA PRO A 168 -5.27 14.88 16.53
C PRO A 168 -6.40 15.39 17.44
N HIS A 169 -7.54 15.74 16.87
CA HIS A 169 -8.73 16.18 17.60
C HIS A 169 -9.61 15.02 18.10
N LEU A 170 -9.29 13.78 17.70
CA LEU A 170 -10.03 12.59 18.10
C LEU A 170 -9.21 11.76 19.10
N SER A 171 -9.92 11.24 20.10
CA SER A 171 -9.35 10.21 21.00
C SER A 171 -9.25 8.86 20.30
N LYS A 172 -8.42 7.97 20.82
CA LYS A 172 -8.31 6.59 20.34
C LYS A 172 -9.67 5.87 20.28
N ALA A 173 -10.54 6.08 21.24
CA ALA A 173 -11.87 5.48 21.28
C ALA A 173 -12.77 6.01 20.13
N GLU A 174 -12.71 7.30 19.86
CA GLU A 174 -13.46 7.89 18.73
C GLU A 174 -12.93 7.39 17.38
N ILE A 175 -11.61 7.21 17.23
CA ILE A 175 -11.02 6.61 16.02
C ILE A 175 -11.51 5.15 15.88
N GLU A 176 -11.52 4.35 16.94
CA GLU A 176 -12.05 2.98 16.91
C GLU A 176 -13.53 2.93 16.49
N GLU A 177 -14.36 3.85 16.99
CA GLU A 177 -15.77 3.92 16.60
C GLU A 177 -15.93 4.28 15.11
N ARG A 178 -15.11 5.20 14.57
CA ARG A 178 -15.10 5.49 13.13
C ARG A 178 -14.72 4.28 12.29
N LEU A 179 -13.65 3.57 12.67
CA LEU A 179 -13.25 2.33 11.98
C LEU A 179 -14.36 1.28 12.00
N LYS A 180 -15.02 1.08 13.15
CA LYS A 180 -16.14 0.14 13.27
C LYS A 180 -17.33 0.55 12.40
N GLU A 181 -17.69 1.82 12.42
CA GLU A 181 -18.81 2.37 11.65
C GLU A 181 -18.63 2.19 10.15
N TYR A 182 -17.45 2.58 9.61
CA TYR A 182 -17.22 2.57 8.18
C TYR A 182 -16.83 1.20 7.63
N LEU A 183 -15.99 0.44 8.35
CA LEU A 183 -15.48 -0.84 7.88
C LEU A 183 -16.38 -2.03 8.23
N GLY A 184 -17.39 -1.82 9.08
CA GLY A 184 -18.25 -2.89 9.58
C GLY A 184 -17.51 -3.87 10.50
N CYS A 185 -16.42 -3.44 11.15
CA CYS A 185 -15.65 -4.26 12.06
C CYS A 185 -16.18 -4.14 13.50
N GLN A 186 -15.82 -5.11 14.34
CA GLN A 186 -16.21 -5.15 15.75
C GLN A 186 -15.01 -4.95 16.68
N LYS A 187 -13.81 -5.23 16.17
CA LYS A 187 -12.59 -5.24 16.96
C LYS A 187 -11.46 -4.52 16.23
N VAL A 188 -10.76 -3.65 16.97
CA VAL A 188 -9.54 -2.98 16.49
C VAL A 188 -8.35 -3.53 17.26
N LEU A 189 -7.37 -4.06 16.57
CA LEU A 189 -6.08 -4.51 17.10
C LEU A 189 -5.04 -3.43 16.81
N TRP A 190 -4.39 -2.96 17.86
CA TRP A 190 -3.37 -1.92 17.78
C TRP A 190 -1.98 -2.51 17.97
N LEU A 191 -1.15 -2.43 16.95
CA LEU A 191 0.29 -2.51 17.14
C LEU A 191 0.78 -1.18 17.72
N LYS A 192 1.90 -1.20 18.42
CA LYS A 192 2.41 0.02 19.02
C LYS A 192 3.09 0.88 17.96
N ASP A 193 4.01 0.29 17.23
CA ASP A 193 4.89 0.96 16.28
C ASP A 193 4.82 0.28 14.90
N GLY A 194 5.16 1.01 13.85
CA GLY A 194 5.51 0.53 12.53
C GLY A 194 6.99 0.73 12.26
N ILE A 195 7.43 0.58 11.00
CA ILE A 195 8.86 0.67 10.63
C ILE A 195 9.25 1.98 9.93
N ASP A 196 8.28 2.81 9.59
CA ASP A 196 8.50 4.02 8.82
C ASP A 196 7.98 5.27 9.52
N PRO A 197 8.79 5.91 10.36
CA PRO A 197 8.38 7.13 11.05
C PRO A 197 8.41 8.39 10.17
N GLU A 198 9.12 8.36 9.04
CA GLU A 198 9.42 9.57 8.26
C GLU A 198 8.56 9.73 7.00
N GLU A 199 7.97 8.65 6.48
CA GLU A 199 7.11 8.69 5.28
C GLU A 199 5.63 8.45 5.62
N THR A 200 5.27 7.25 6.10
CA THR A 200 3.88 6.87 6.37
C THR A 200 3.48 6.95 7.84
N ASN A 201 4.39 7.30 8.74
CA ASN A 201 4.24 7.21 10.19
C ASN A 201 3.93 5.79 10.67
N GLY A 202 4.53 4.79 10.05
CA GLY A 202 4.42 3.39 10.44
C GLY A 202 3.12 2.72 10.05
N HIS A 203 2.80 2.72 8.77
CA HIS A 203 1.72 1.92 8.21
C HIS A 203 1.82 0.44 8.61
N VAL A 204 0.66 -0.19 8.81
CA VAL A 204 0.61 -1.59 9.26
C VAL A 204 0.97 -2.59 8.18
N ASP A 205 0.72 -2.28 6.92
CA ASP A 205 0.96 -3.15 5.77
C ASP A 205 2.45 -3.47 5.53
N ASP A 206 3.36 -2.66 6.08
CA ASP A 206 4.80 -2.94 6.08
C ASP A 206 5.25 -3.90 7.19
N VAL A 207 4.45 -4.11 8.22
CA VAL A 207 4.85 -4.86 9.42
C VAL A 207 3.99 -6.07 9.71
N ALA A 208 2.69 -6.05 9.36
CA ALA A 208 1.78 -7.15 9.63
C ALA A 208 0.53 -7.10 8.75
N CYS A 209 0.08 -8.26 8.27
CA CYS A 209 -1.14 -8.40 7.49
C CYS A 209 -1.88 -9.69 7.86
N PHE A 210 -3.20 -9.72 7.69
CA PHE A 210 -3.97 -10.95 7.76
C PHE A 210 -3.78 -11.76 6.48
N VAL A 211 -3.44 -13.02 6.61
CA VAL A 211 -3.34 -13.97 5.47
C VAL A 211 -4.61 -14.81 5.31
N ARG A 212 -5.38 -14.91 6.37
CA ARG A 212 -6.75 -15.46 6.47
C ARG A 212 -7.33 -15.10 7.85
N PRO A 213 -8.63 -15.35 8.11
CA PRO A 213 -9.21 -15.08 9.42
C PRO A 213 -8.41 -15.74 10.56
N GLY A 214 -8.02 -14.93 11.54
CA GLY A 214 -7.26 -15.38 12.71
C GLY A 214 -5.79 -15.72 12.50
N GLU A 215 -5.25 -15.55 11.28
CA GLU A 215 -3.84 -15.80 10.95
C GLU A 215 -3.19 -14.52 10.41
N VAL A 216 -2.02 -14.18 10.94
CA VAL A 216 -1.27 -12.97 10.59
C VAL A 216 0.12 -13.34 10.10
N ALA A 217 0.57 -12.73 9.01
CA ALA A 217 1.98 -12.67 8.66
C ALA A 217 2.58 -11.40 9.29
N CYS A 218 3.79 -11.52 9.85
CA CYS A 218 4.53 -10.38 10.40
C CYS A 218 5.99 -10.46 9.96
N ILE A 219 6.60 -9.30 9.79
CA ILE A 219 8.06 -9.24 9.67
C ILE A 219 8.67 -9.81 10.95
N TYR A 220 9.80 -10.49 10.80
CA TYR A 220 10.45 -11.16 11.92
C TYR A 220 11.97 -11.11 11.79
N THR A 221 12.61 -10.77 12.89
CA THR A 221 14.06 -10.88 13.06
C THR A 221 14.37 -11.74 14.28
N GLU A 222 15.47 -12.49 14.25
CA GLU A 222 16.00 -13.24 15.39
C GLU A 222 17.04 -12.43 16.17
N ASP A 223 17.43 -11.27 15.66
CA ASP A 223 18.37 -10.38 16.32
C ASP A 223 17.68 -9.63 17.48
N PRO A 224 18.01 -9.91 18.74
CA PRO A 224 17.41 -9.22 19.89
C PRO A 224 17.82 -7.76 20.01
N THR A 225 18.81 -7.30 19.24
CA THR A 225 19.26 -5.91 19.18
C THR A 225 18.50 -5.10 18.14
N ASP A 226 17.75 -5.78 17.25
CA ASP A 226 16.89 -5.13 16.27
C ASP A 226 15.76 -4.37 16.99
N PRO A 227 15.54 -3.08 16.70
CA PRO A 227 14.47 -2.30 17.31
C PRO A 227 13.07 -2.88 17.06
N PHE A 228 12.88 -3.68 16.02
CA PHE A 228 11.62 -4.33 15.65
C PHE A 228 11.48 -5.76 16.18
N TYR A 229 12.38 -6.22 17.05
CA TYR A 229 12.30 -7.56 17.65
C TYR A 229 10.99 -7.78 18.42
N PRO A 230 10.14 -8.77 18.04
CA PRO A 230 8.79 -8.91 18.59
C PRO A 230 8.79 -9.41 20.04
N LYS A 231 8.14 -8.66 20.94
CA LYS A 231 7.92 -9.01 22.35
C LYS A 231 6.50 -9.56 22.55
N GLY A 232 6.28 -10.77 22.12
CA GLY A 232 5.20 -11.68 22.55
C GLY A 232 3.74 -11.36 22.30
N ARG A 233 3.01 -12.25 21.56
CA ARG A 233 1.58 -12.62 21.74
C ARG A 233 1.22 -13.90 20.97
N LYS A 234 0.11 -14.60 21.43
CA LYS A 234 -0.37 -15.86 20.82
C LYS A 234 -1.41 -15.57 19.72
N LEU A 235 -0.93 -15.29 18.52
CA LEU A 235 -1.66 -15.47 17.26
C LEU A 235 -0.93 -16.58 16.51
N LYS A 236 -1.56 -17.26 15.55
CA LYS A 236 -0.80 -18.03 14.59
C LYS A 236 -0.09 -17.02 13.69
N VAL A 237 1.19 -16.86 13.92
CA VAL A 237 2.02 -15.87 13.24
C VAL A 237 2.88 -16.60 12.22
N HIS A 238 2.74 -16.23 10.97
CA HIS A 238 3.68 -16.59 9.93
C HIS A 238 4.82 -15.59 9.91
N LYS A 239 6.04 -16.08 10.09
CA LYS A 239 7.23 -15.24 10.06
C LYS A 239 7.69 -15.06 8.63
N VAL A 240 7.81 -13.82 8.19
CA VAL A 240 8.39 -13.47 6.91
C VAL A 240 9.72 -12.76 7.16
N CYS A 241 10.76 -13.19 6.46
CA CYS A 241 12.08 -12.59 6.59
C CYS A 241 12.08 -11.13 6.10
N THR A 242 13.10 -10.40 6.49
CA THR A 242 13.44 -9.09 5.91
C THR A 242 14.61 -9.25 4.94
N PRO A 243 14.86 -8.30 4.02
CA PRO A 243 16.10 -8.28 3.26
C PRO A 243 17.32 -8.31 4.18
N LEU A 244 18.38 -9.03 3.75
CA LEU A 244 19.65 -9.12 4.50
C LEU A 244 20.39 -7.79 4.55
N LYS A 245 20.20 -6.96 3.53
CA LYS A 245 20.86 -5.66 3.42
C LYS A 245 19.82 -4.57 3.32
N PRO A 246 20.03 -3.44 4.03
CA PRO A 246 19.21 -2.25 3.85
C PRO A 246 19.21 -1.80 2.38
N VAL A 247 18.03 -1.50 1.84
CA VAL A 247 17.93 -0.80 0.57
C VAL A 247 18.05 0.69 0.85
N VAL A 248 18.95 1.36 0.14
CA VAL A 248 19.18 2.79 0.29
C VAL A 248 18.93 3.50 -1.03
N LEU A 249 18.43 4.72 -0.96
CA LEU A 249 18.16 5.56 -2.11
C LEU A 249 19.44 5.90 -2.85
N GLU A 250 19.45 5.67 -4.14
CA GLU A 250 20.49 6.04 -5.08
C GLU A 250 19.94 6.99 -6.15
N GLY A 251 20.76 7.91 -6.66
CA GLY A 251 20.34 8.83 -7.71
C GLY A 251 19.40 9.95 -7.23
N ALA A 252 19.38 10.26 -5.94
CA ALA A 252 18.58 11.36 -5.40
C ALA A 252 18.91 12.73 -6.02
N ASP A 253 20.12 12.89 -6.52
CA ASP A 253 20.57 14.09 -7.27
C ASP A 253 19.87 14.24 -8.64
N THR A 254 19.22 13.21 -9.12
CA THR A 254 18.43 13.22 -10.37
C THR A 254 16.93 13.45 -10.12
N ILE A 255 16.50 13.49 -8.85
CA ILE A 255 15.12 13.78 -8.47
C ILE A 255 14.90 15.30 -8.56
N ASP A 256 13.83 15.70 -9.24
CA ASP A 256 13.48 17.10 -9.38
C ASP A 256 13.14 17.74 -8.03
N ARG A 257 13.66 18.93 -7.78
CA ARG A 257 13.29 19.71 -6.60
C ARG A 257 11.96 20.42 -6.84
N VAL A 258 10.95 20.02 -6.10
CA VAL A 258 9.61 20.61 -6.18
C VAL A 258 9.33 21.40 -4.91
N ALA A 259 8.85 22.63 -5.07
CA ALA A 259 8.44 23.44 -3.92
C ALA A 259 7.31 22.76 -3.15
N GLY A 260 7.43 22.70 -1.83
CA GLY A 260 6.44 22.01 -0.96
C GLY A 260 6.59 20.50 -0.88
N SER A 261 7.66 19.91 -1.45
CA SER A 261 8.03 18.50 -1.26
C SER A 261 9.26 18.40 -0.38
N ILE A 262 9.34 17.36 0.43
CA ILE A 262 10.54 17.05 1.22
C ILE A 262 11.62 16.55 0.27
N PRO A 263 12.83 17.16 0.27
CA PRO A 263 13.93 16.73 -0.60
C PRO A 263 14.49 15.37 -0.15
N ARG A 264 14.60 14.43 -1.08
CA ARG A 264 15.27 13.14 -0.88
C ARG A 264 16.79 13.27 -0.97
N LYS A 265 17.52 12.37 -0.28
CA LYS A 265 19.00 12.37 -0.26
C LYS A 265 19.55 10.99 -0.58
N ASN A 266 20.69 10.93 -1.26
CA ASN A 266 21.40 9.67 -1.46
C ASN A 266 21.79 9.06 -0.10
N GLY A 267 21.60 7.75 0.04
CA GLY A 267 21.86 7.00 1.26
C GLY A 267 20.71 7.00 2.28
N GLU A 268 19.58 7.65 2.00
CA GLU A 268 18.36 7.46 2.81
C GLU A 268 17.93 6.01 2.79
N LEU A 269 17.51 5.50 3.95
CA LEU A 269 16.98 4.16 4.09
C LEU A 269 15.60 4.09 3.43
N CYS A 270 15.42 3.13 2.52
CA CYS A 270 14.13 2.84 1.90
C CYS A 270 13.43 1.70 2.64
N ILE A 271 12.10 1.74 2.69
CA ILE A 271 11.29 0.69 3.31
C ILE A 271 11.18 -0.50 2.35
N ALA A 272 12.05 -1.49 2.56
CA ALA A 272 12.05 -2.73 1.80
C ALA A 272 11.48 -3.85 2.65
N SER A 273 10.20 -4.11 2.52
CA SER A 273 9.49 -5.17 3.23
C SER A 273 8.90 -6.18 2.26
N TYR A 274 9.18 -7.47 2.44
CA TYR A 274 8.49 -8.53 1.68
C TYR A 274 7.00 -8.62 2.03
N LEU A 275 6.56 -8.03 3.15
CA LEU A 275 5.14 -7.95 3.50
C LEU A 275 4.36 -6.91 2.69
N ASN A 276 5.04 -6.05 1.95
CA ASN A 276 4.40 -5.15 0.99
C ASN A 276 4.12 -5.87 -0.35
N TYR A 277 3.55 -7.08 -0.25
CA TYR A 277 3.15 -7.95 -1.35
C TYR A 277 1.66 -7.77 -1.68
N LEU A 278 1.23 -8.20 -2.86
CA LEU A 278 -0.17 -8.17 -3.26
C LEU A 278 -0.72 -9.59 -3.40
N VAL A 279 -1.89 -9.83 -2.81
CA VAL A 279 -2.68 -11.04 -3.05
C VAL A 279 -3.62 -10.79 -4.23
N THR A 280 -3.64 -11.71 -5.19
CA THR A 280 -4.60 -11.74 -6.29
C THR A 280 -5.46 -13.00 -6.22
N ASN A 281 -6.45 -13.15 -7.09
CA ASN A 281 -7.37 -14.30 -7.06
C ASN A 281 -6.68 -15.68 -7.06
N GLN A 282 -5.60 -15.84 -7.81
CA GLN A 282 -4.88 -17.11 -7.94
C GLN A 282 -3.37 -16.97 -7.72
N GLY A 283 -2.88 -15.75 -7.52
CA GLY A 283 -1.47 -15.43 -7.37
C GLY A 283 -1.17 -14.62 -6.11
N VAL A 284 0.11 -14.57 -5.79
CA VAL A 284 0.69 -13.68 -4.79
C VAL A 284 1.92 -13.03 -5.40
N ILE A 285 1.92 -11.72 -5.52
CA ILE A 285 3.01 -10.94 -6.13
C ILE A 285 3.90 -10.42 -5.01
N VAL A 286 5.13 -10.93 -4.95
CA VAL A 286 6.06 -10.67 -3.85
C VAL A 286 7.21 -9.78 -4.33
N PRO A 287 7.49 -8.66 -3.66
CA PRO A 287 8.60 -7.79 -4.03
C PRO A 287 9.95 -8.52 -3.91
N GLN A 288 10.89 -8.19 -4.80
CA GLN A 288 12.26 -8.70 -4.80
C GLN A 288 13.23 -7.52 -4.88
N TYR A 289 14.34 -7.64 -4.15
CA TYR A 289 15.27 -6.51 -3.93
C TYR A 289 16.70 -6.78 -4.44
N ASP A 290 16.92 -7.84 -5.20
CA ASP A 290 18.25 -8.38 -5.53
C ASP A 290 19.03 -8.76 -4.25
N ASP A 291 18.34 -9.37 -3.29
CA ASP A 291 18.84 -9.69 -1.96
C ASP A 291 18.94 -11.22 -1.75
N GLY A 292 19.85 -11.63 -0.88
CA GLY A 292 20.04 -13.04 -0.59
C GLY A 292 18.83 -13.76 0.04
N ASN A 293 17.88 -13.00 0.60
CA ASN A 293 16.64 -13.52 1.17
C ASN A 293 15.45 -13.54 0.20
N ASP A 294 15.62 -13.10 -1.06
CA ASP A 294 14.51 -13.09 -2.04
C ASP A 294 13.89 -14.49 -2.22
N GLU A 295 14.72 -15.52 -2.41
CA GLU A 295 14.24 -16.90 -2.55
C GLU A 295 13.64 -17.45 -1.26
N LEU A 296 14.17 -17.06 -0.10
CA LEU A 296 13.59 -17.44 1.20
C LEU A 296 12.19 -16.83 1.37
N ALA A 297 12.01 -15.57 1.03
CA ALA A 297 10.72 -14.91 1.05
C ALA A 297 9.70 -15.64 0.16
N ILE A 298 10.06 -15.94 -1.10
CA ILE A 298 9.22 -16.74 -2.01
C ILE A 298 8.82 -18.08 -1.38
N SER A 299 9.76 -18.78 -0.76
CA SER A 299 9.47 -20.08 -0.12
C SER A 299 8.50 -19.95 1.07
N GLN A 300 8.65 -18.89 1.84
CA GLN A 300 7.76 -18.58 2.97
C GLN A 300 6.34 -18.27 2.47
N PHE A 301 6.19 -17.46 1.43
CA PHE A 301 4.87 -17.16 0.85
C PHE A 301 4.20 -18.37 0.21
N LYS A 302 4.96 -19.28 -0.43
CA LYS A 302 4.43 -20.58 -0.91
C LYS A 302 3.89 -21.44 0.24
N ALA A 303 4.50 -21.38 1.42
CA ALA A 303 4.00 -22.07 2.60
C ALA A 303 2.76 -21.41 3.22
N ILE A 304 2.64 -20.08 3.13
CA ILE A 304 1.49 -19.29 3.63
C ILE A 304 0.29 -19.47 2.70
N TYR A 305 0.50 -19.48 1.39
CA TYR A 305 -0.52 -19.55 0.34
C TYR A 305 -0.30 -20.80 -0.55
N PRO A 306 -0.55 -22.02 -0.05
CA PRO A 306 -0.29 -23.24 -0.79
C PRO A 306 -1.23 -23.47 -1.99
N ASP A 307 -2.31 -22.72 -2.04
CA ASP A 307 -3.36 -22.73 -3.07
C ASP A 307 -3.18 -21.63 -4.14
N ARG A 308 -2.14 -20.80 -4.05
CA ARG A 308 -1.85 -19.71 -4.98
C ARG A 308 -0.45 -19.83 -5.59
N GLU A 309 -0.31 -19.33 -6.79
CA GLU A 309 1.00 -19.19 -7.42
C GLU A 309 1.73 -17.99 -6.81
N VAL A 310 2.98 -18.19 -6.39
CA VAL A 310 3.79 -17.11 -5.81
C VAL A 310 4.82 -16.66 -6.84
N VAL A 311 4.74 -15.41 -7.23
CA VAL A 311 5.57 -14.76 -8.23
C VAL A 311 6.39 -13.65 -7.59
N GLY A 312 7.71 -13.69 -7.76
CA GLY A 312 8.60 -12.60 -7.38
C GLY A 312 8.70 -11.57 -8.49
N VAL A 313 8.58 -10.29 -8.15
CA VAL A 313 8.79 -9.18 -9.07
C VAL A 313 9.84 -8.24 -8.48
N ARG A 314 10.81 -7.84 -9.31
CA ARG A 314 11.86 -6.93 -8.89
C ARG A 314 11.30 -5.51 -8.70
N THR A 315 11.43 -4.99 -7.48
CA THR A 315 10.80 -3.72 -7.10
C THR A 315 11.75 -2.72 -6.43
N ARG A 316 13.07 -2.97 -6.53
CA ARG A 316 14.09 -2.10 -5.92
C ARG A 316 13.92 -0.63 -6.31
N GLU A 317 13.55 -0.35 -7.55
CA GLU A 317 13.35 1.01 -8.05
C GLU A 317 12.03 1.64 -7.58
N ILE A 318 11.09 0.83 -7.09
CA ILE A 318 9.80 1.30 -6.56
C ILE A 318 9.99 1.85 -5.15
N VAL A 319 10.76 1.16 -4.31
CA VAL A 319 11.01 1.65 -2.93
C VAL A 319 11.76 2.98 -2.89
N PHE A 320 12.43 3.35 -3.97
CA PHE A 320 13.03 4.69 -4.09
C PHE A 320 11.98 5.82 -4.12
N GLY A 321 10.75 5.52 -4.47
CA GLY A 321 9.63 6.46 -4.42
C GLY A 321 8.90 6.50 -3.08
N GLY A 322 9.25 5.64 -2.13
CA GLY A 322 8.70 5.63 -0.77
C GLY A 322 7.66 4.54 -0.48
N GLY A 323 7.36 3.64 -1.42
CA GLY A 323 6.40 2.55 -1.22
C GLY A 323 6.76 1.28 -2.00
N ASN A 324 5.85 0.33 -2.14
CA ASN A 324 6.05 -0.89 -2.92
C ASN A 324 4.73 -1.42 -3.54
N ILE A 325 4.65 -2.72 -3.83
CA ILE A 325 3.56 -3.36 -4.59
C ILE A 325 2.18 -3.14 -3.94
N HIS A 326 2.10 -3.26 -2.61
CA HIS A 326 0.84 -3.13 -1.87
C HIS A 326 0.41 -1.66 -1.69
N CYS A 327 1.38 -0.74 -1.58
CA CYS A 327 1.09 0.68 -1.50
C CYS A 327 0.51 1.19 -2.81
#